data_b80554a84ccfa09e8224f36683cac284
#
_entry.id   b80554a84ccfa09e8224f36683cac284
#
_cell.length_a   1.000
_cell.length_b   1.000
_cell.length_c   1.000
_cell.angle_alpha   90.00
_cell.angle_beta   90.00
_cell.angle_gamma   90.00
#
_symmetry.space_group_name_H-M   'P 1'
#
loop_
_entity.id
_entity.type
_entity.pdbx_description
1 polymer ?
#
loop_
_entity_poly.entity_id
_entity_poly.type
_entity_poly.pdbx_seq_one_letter_code
_entity_poly.pdbx_strand_id
1 'polypeptide(L)'
;MCNTEQQKEKIAEWIFQAIREYYMKKCTFPNDKLHHPELAGKPMAVGGDPEARHGIVLTANYIAKRAGVKTGMALWQARQVCPEIIFVPPRMDLYLRFSRMAQEIYSEYTDQREPFGIDESWLDVTASTSIKGDGMKIAKEISSRIKYELGVTVSIGVSWNKIFAKLGSDYKKPDAITEFSKDNYKDIVWKLPVGDLLM
;
A
#
# COMPACT_ATOMS: atom_id res chain seq x y z
N MET A 1 -42.18 -18.77 5.76
CA MET A 1 -41.04 -19.41 5.10
C MET A 1 -40.16 -18.29 4.60
N CYS A 2 -39.15 -17.97 5.34
CA CYS A 2 -38.24 -16.87 5.04
C CYS A 2 -37.22 -17.32 3.98
N ASN A 3 -37.12 -16.56 2.91
CA ASN A 3 -36.38 -16.89 1.70
C ASN A 3 -34.88 -16.94 1.98
N THR A 4 -34.36 -18.14 2.21
CA THR A 4 -32.94 -18.42 2.59
C THR A 4 -31.96 -18.25 1.43
N GLU A 5 -32.42 -17.99 0.20
CA GLU A 5 -31.52 -17.77 -0.94
C GLU A 5 -31.01 -16.32 -1.05
N GLN A 6 -31.81 -15.33 -0.62
CA GLN A 6 -31.31 -13.93 -0.58
C GLN A 6 -30.29 -13.62 0.51
N GLN A 7 -30.11 -14.52 1.50
CA GLN A 7 -29.08 -14.36 2.53
C GLN A 7 -27.72 -14.94 2.12
N LYS A 8 -27.62 -15.70 1.04
CA LYS A 8 -26.37 -16.33 0.59
C LYS A 8 -25.52 -15.47 -0.35
N GLU A 9 -26.03 -14.35 -0.81
CA GLU A 9 -25.27 -13.38 -1.63
C GLU A 9 -24.83 -12.14 -0.88
N LYS A 10 -24.55 -12.21 0.41
CA LYS A 10 -23.73 -11.17 1.04
C LYS A 10 -22.31 -11.31 0.50
N ILE A 11 -22.03 -10.54 -0.52
CA ILE A 11 -20.72 -10.42 -1.14
C ILE A 11 -19.77 -9.92 -0.04
N ALA A 12 -18.76 -10.71 0.27
CA ALA A 12 -17.70 -10.27 1.17
C ALA A 12 -17.05 -9.02 0.58
N GLU A 13 -17.13 -7.90 1.27
CA GLU A 13 -16.40 -6.69 0.88
C GLU A 13 -15.00 -6.75 1.46
N TRP A 14 -14.03 -6.99 0.60
CA TRP A 14 -12.63 -7.04 0.95
C TRP A 14 -11.94 -5.73 0.64
N ILE A 15 -11.29 -5.20 1.65
CA ILE A 15 -10.39 -4.07 1.51
C ILE A 15 -8.97 -4.60 1.61
N PHE A 16 -8.19 -4.36 0.57
CA PHE A 16 -6.77 -4.63 0.59
C PHE A 16 -6.01 -3.31 0.61
N GLN A 17 -5.04 -3.23 1.50
CA GLN A 17 -4.30 -2.03 1.73
C GLN A 17 -2.80 -2.30 1.71
N ALA A 18 -2.07 -1.45 1.01
CA ALA A 18 -0.63 -1.48 0.96
C ALA A 18 -0.03 -0.20 1.54
N ILE A 19 0.65 -0.30 2.68
CA ILE A 19 1.39 0.79 3.32
C ILE A 19 2.76 0.99 2.63
N ARG A 20 3.00 0.33 1.52
CA ARG A 20 4.30 0.28 0.81
C ARG A 20 4.91 1.65 0.52
N GLU A 21 4.07 2.68 0.43
CA GLU A 21 4.50 4.06 0.25
C GLU A 21 5.09 4.70 1.51
N TYR A 22 4.81 4.10 2.66
CA TYR A 22 5.27 4.58 3.94
C TYR A 22 6.79 4.70 4.02
N TYR A 23 7.52 3.68 3.57
CA TYR A 23 8.98 3.64 3.64
C TYR A 23 9.65 4.76 2.86
N MET A 24 8.95 5.31 1.86
CA MET A 24 9.50 6.31 0.95
C MET A 24 9.04 7.73 1.26
N LYS A 25 7.85 7.91 1.82
CA LYS A 25 7.34 9.25 2.14
C LYS A 25 7.87 9.79 3.45
N LYS A 26 8.22 8.93 4.43
CA LYS A 26 8.82 9.42 5.68
C LYS A 26 10.31 9.77 5.58
N CYS A 27 11.01 9.29 4.57
CA CYS A 27 12.26 9.95 4.17
C CYS A 27 12.03 11.33 3.52
N THR A 28 10.77 11.71 3.23
CA THR A 28 10.40 13.00 2.63
C THR A 28 9.29 13.75 3.39
N PHE A 29 8.79 13.25 4.54
CA PHE A 29 7.68 13.85 5.30
C PHE A 29 8.09 14.66 6.52
N PRO A 30 7.17 15.49 7.10
CA PRO A 30 7.49 16.56 8.05
C PRO A 30 8.27 16.13 9.30
N ASN A 31 8.26 14.85 9.67
CA ASN A 31 9.07 14.37 10.79
C ASN A 31 10.51 14.00 10.41
N ASP A 32 10.81 13.70 9.13
CA ASP A 32 12.18 13.66 8.63
C ASP A 32 12.65 15.06 8.17
N LYS A 33 11.73 15.97 7.89
CA LYS A 33 12.08 17.41 7.92
C LYS A 33 12.60 17.84 9.28
N LEU A 34 12.19 17.17 10.36
CA LEU A 34 12.77 17.34 11.71
C LEU A 34 14.15 16.68 11.86
N HIS A 35 14.43 15.58 11.12
CA HIS A 35 15.69 14.86 11.26
C HIS A 35 16.62 14.98 10.05
N HIS A 36 16.10 15.14 8.82
CA HIS A 36 16.86 15.21 7.57
C HIS A 36 16.21 16.11 6.52
N PRO A 37 16.02 17.42 6.79
CA PRO A 37 15.39 18.36 5.85
C PRO A 37 16.16 18.46 4.52
N GLU A 38 17.45 18.16 4.55
CA GLU A 38 18.35 18.18 3.40
C GLU A 38 18.04 17.09 2.35
N LEU A 39 17.25 16.08 2.70
CA LEU A 39 16.86 14.98 1.80
C LEU A 39 15.56 15.27 1.02
N ALA A 40 14.85 16.33 1.39
CA ALA A 40 13.60 16.67 0.73
C ALA A 40 13.82 17.02 -0.75
N GLY A 41 13.04 16.40 -1.65
CA GLY A 41 13.12 16.65 -3.09
C GLY A 41 14.28 15.98 -3.83
N LYS A 42 15.11 15.18 -3.15
CA LYS A 42 16.21 14.43 -3.77
C LYS A 42 15.81 13.00 -4.13
N PRO A 43 16.44 12.39 -5.14
CA PRO A 43 16.23 10.97 -5.43
C PRO A 43 16.81 10.11 -4.30
N MET A 44 16.01 9.20 -3.76
CA MET A 44 16.38 8.37 -2.62
C MET A 44 15.94 6.93 -2.80
N ALA A 45 16.73 6.01 -2.23
CA ALA A 45 16.35 4.62 -2.11
C ALA A 45 16.72 4.07 -0.72
N VAL A 46 15.90 3.15 -0.23
CA VAL A 46 16.23 2.33 0.93
C VAL A 46 17.00 1.11 0.43
N GLY A 47 18.15 0.86 0.99
CA GLY A 47 19.00 -0.26 0.60
C GLY A 47 20.06 -0.54 1.66
N GLY A 48 20.83 -1.60 1.46
CA GLY A 48 21.99 -1.91 2.30
C GLY A 48 23.12 -0.91 2.10
N ASP A 49 24.30 -1.26 2.61
CA ASP A 49 25.49 -0.46 2.45
C ASP A 49 25.94 -0.45 0.97
N PRO A 50 26.04 0.71 0.32
CA PRO A 50 26.49 0.81 -1.07
C PRO A 50 27.92 0.34 -1.29
N GLU A 51 28.76 0.38 -0.25
CA GLU A 51 30.17 -0.03 -0.33
C GLU A 51 30.36 -1.53 -0.19
N ALA A 52 29.40 -2.21 0.44
CA ALA A 52 29.43 -3.67 0.61
C ALA A 52 29.21 -4.47 -0.68
N ARG A 53 29.04 -3.83 -1.85
CA ARG A 53 28.87 -4.41 -3.22
C ARG A 53 27.73 -5.41 -3.41
N HIS A 54 27.04 -5.84 -2.35
CA HIS A 54 25.99 -6.88 -2.37
C HIS A 54 24.58 -6.34 -2.03
N GLY A 55 24.42 -5.02 -1.84
CA GLY A 55 23.15 -4.42 -1.50
C GLY A 55 22.20 -4.31 -2.71
N ILE A 56 20.91 -4.47 -2.43
CA ILE A 56 19.83 -4.23 -3.40
C ILE A 56 18.95 -3.06 -2.93
N VAL A 57 18.28 -2.43 -3.89
CA VAL A 57 17.23 -1.46 -3.62
C VAL A 57 16.01 -2.19 -3.06
N LEU A 58 15.68 -1.97 -1.80
CA LEU A 58 14.45 -2.47 -1.18
C LEU A 58 13.24 -1.68 -1.68
N THR A 59 13.39 -0.36 -1.74
CA THR A 59 12.38 0.54 -2.32
C THR A 59 13.04 1.88 -2.70
N ALA A 60 12.40 2.66 -3.57
CA ALA A 60 12.88 3.96 -4.03
C ALA A 60 11.74 4.99 -4.07
N ASN A 61 12.04 6.28 -3.82
CA ASN A 61 11.03 7.32 -3.93
C ASN A 61 10.66 7.59 -5.41
N TYR A 62 9.57 8.32 -5.63
CA TYR A 62 9.07 8.56 -6.99
C TYR A 62 10.06 9.34 -7.87
N ILE A 63 10.94 10.14 -7.27
CA ILE A 63 11.99 10.87 -8.00
C ILE A 63 12.99 9.86 -8.57
N ALA A 64 13.50 8.96 -7.73
CA ALA A 64 14.43 7.91 -8.15
C ALA A 64 13.76 6.89 -9.11
N LYS A 65 12.47 6.53 -8.87
CA LYS A 65 11.72 5.66 -9.78
C LYS A 65 11.55 6.27 -11.17
N ARG A 66 11.29 7.58 -11.26
CA ARG A 66 11.22 8.29 -12.56
C ARG A 66 12.56 8.32 -13.28
N ALA A 67 13.68 8.31 -12.55
CA ALA A 67 15.01 8.16 -13.12
C ALA A 67 15.35 6.71 -13.56
N GLY A 68 14.44 5.74 -13.35
CA GLY A 68 14.61 4.35 -13.76
C GLY A 68 15.04 3.39 -12.67
N VAL A 69 15.15 3.83 -11.41
CA VAL A 69 15.49 2.95 -10.28
C VAL A 69 14.32 2.02 -9.96
N LYS A 70 14.61 0.72 -9.84
CA LYS A 70 13.62 -0.34 -9.58
C LYS A 70 13.94 -1.07 -8.26
N THR A 71 12.90 -1.57 -7.60
CA THR A 71 13.03 -2.52 -6.47
C THR A 71 13.75 -3.78 -6.94
N GLY A 72 14.65 -4.30 -6.11
CA GLY A 72 15.49 -5.46 -6.45
C GLY A 72 16.72 -5.14 -7.30
N MET A 73 16.85 -3.91 -7.81
CA MET A 73 18.04 -3.47 -8.56
C MET A 73 19.25 -3.42 -7.62
N ALA A 74 20.42 -3.85 -8.11
CA ALA A 74 21.67 -3.69 -7.34
C ALA A 74 21.97 -2.20 -7.12
N LEU A 75 22.55 -1.83 -5.98
CA LEU A 75 22.79 -0.43 -5.63
C LEU A 75 23.74 0.26 -6.64
N TRP A 76 24.73 -0.46 -7.17
CA TRP A 76 25.61 0.07 -8.19
C TRP A 76 24.89 0.37 -9.52
N GLN A 77 23.93 -0.48 -9.91
CA GLN A 77 23.07 -0.22 -11.08
C GLN A 77 22.17 0.99 -10.85
N ALA A 78 21.61 1.12 -9.64
CA ALA A 78 20.80 2.27 -9.28
C ALA A 78 21.60 3.58 -9.36
N ARG A 79 22.88 3.58 -8.96
CA ARG A 79 23.79 4.72 -9.16
C ARG A 79 24.08 5.02 -10.63
N GLN A 80 24.14 4.01 -11.50
CA GLN A 80 24.36 4.24 -12.93
C GLN A 80 23.17 4.97 -13.58
N VAL A 81 21.93 4.60 -13.22
CA VAL A 81 20.72 5.22 -13.79
C VAL A 81 20.33 6.53 -13.08
N CYS A 82 20.75 6.71 -11.85
CA CYS A 82 20.51 7.90 -11.05
C CYS A 82 21.76 8.25 -10.21
N PRO A 83 22.74 8.95 -10.78
CA PRO A 83 24.02 9.25 -10.09
C PRO A 83 23.86 10.02 -8.78
N GLU A 84 22.82 10.85 -8.67
CA GLU A 84 22.53 11.66 -7.48
C GLU A 84 21.75 10.90 -6.40
N ILE A 85 21.52 9.59 -6.58
CA ILE A 85 20.70 8.81 -5.64
C ILE A 85 21.36 8.73 -4.27
N ILE A 86 20.56 9.00 -3.24
CA ILE A 86 20.95 8.86 -1.84
C ILE A 86 20.40 7.54 -1.33
N PHE A 87 21.30 6.70 -0.81
CA PHE A 87 20.90 5.46 -0.15
C PHE A 87 20.77 5.70 1.36
N VAL A 88 19.67 5.19 1.93
CA VAL A 88 19.41 5.22 3.37
C VAL A 88 19.23 3.79 3.87
N PRO A 89 19.74 3.46 5.06
CA PRO A 89 19.58 2.13 5.62
C PRO A 89 18.10 1.87 5.99
N PRO A 90 17.64 0.61 5.94
CA PRO A 90 16.31 0.24 6.39
C PRO A 90 16.18 0.41 7.92
N ARG A 91 15.05 0.94 8.36
CA ARG A 91 14.70 1.12 9.78
C ARG A 91 13.55 0.20 10.17
N MET A 92 13.84 -1.07 10.34
CA MET A 92 12.85 -2.12 10.54
C MET A 92 12.02 -1.93 11.81
N ASP A 93 12.63 -1.45 12.89
CA ASP A 93 11.96 -1.08 14.14
C ASP A 93 10.83 -0.07 13.94
N LEU A 94 11.13 0.96 13.15
CA LEU A 94 10.17 2.00 12.79
C LEU A 94 9.05 1.43 11.92
N TYR A 95 9.40 0.60 10.95
CA TYR A 95 8.43 -0.02 10.04
C TYR A 95 7.42 -0.89 10.80
N LEU A 96 7.90 -1.72 11.71
CA LEU A 96 7.04 -2.55 12.56
C LEU A 96 6.16 -1.71 13.49
N ARG A 97 6.66 -0.58 13.99
CA ARG A 97 5.86 0.33 14.81
C ARG A 97 4.67 0.89 14.03
N PHE A 98 4.92 1.40 12.81
CA PHE A 98 3.85 1.97 11.99
C PHE A 98 2.88 0.91 11.47
N SER A 99 3.37 -0.29 11.16
CA SER A 99 2.53 -1.43 10.84
C SER A 99 1.51 -1.70 11.96
N ARG A 100 1.98 -1.74 13.22
CA ARG A 100 1.10 -1.94 14.37
C ARG A 100 0.08 -0.83 14.53
N MET A 101 0.49 0.44 14.42
CA MET A 101 -0.43 1.59 14.51
C MET A 101 -1.50 1.53 13.40
N ALA A 102 -1.15 1.11 12.19
CA ALA A 102 -2.12 0.91 11.12
C ALA A 102 -3.08 -0.24 11.43
N GLN A 103 -2.57 -1.37 11.95
CA GLN A 103 -3.39 -2.51 12.35
C GLN A 103 -4.36 -2.13 13.50
N GLU A 104 -3.98 -1.24 14.39
CA GLU A 104 -4.87 -0.68 15.42
C GLU A 104 -6.04 0.07 14.78
N ILE A 105 -5.77 0.95 13.80
CA ILE A 105 -6.82 1.64 13.06
C ILE A 105 -7.75 0.64 12.36
N TYR A 106 -7.20 -0.40 11.71
CA TYR A 106 -8.03 -1.40 11.02
C TYR A 106 -8.93 -2.18 11.98
N SER A 107 -8.46 -2.45 13.20
CA SER A 107 -9.22 -3.19 14.21
C SER A 107 -10.52 -2.50 14.62
N GLU A 108 -10.63 -1.19 14.44
CA GLU A 108 -11.86 -0.44 14.72
C GLU A 108 -12.95 -0.65 13.65
N TYR A 109 -12.59 -1.20 12.49
CA TYR A 109 -13.52 -1.45 11.39
C TYR A 109 -13.93 -2.90 11.27
N THR A 110 -13.05 -3.84 11.60
CA THR A 110 -13.34 -5.27 11.57
C THR A 110 -12.34 -6.05 12.41
N ASP A 111 -12.79 -7.15 12.99
CA ASP A 111 -11.96 -8.19 13.62
C ASP A 111 -11.44 -9.21 12.60
N GLN A 112 -12.08 -9.30 11.40
CA GLN A 112 -11.71 -10.19 10.32
C GLN A 112 -10.57 -9.58 9.48
N ARG A 113 -9.36 -9.61 10.06
CA ARG A 113 -8.16 -9.04 9.43
C ARG A 113 -7.14 -10.14 9.13
N GLU A 114 -6.55 -10.08 7.95
CA GLU A 114 -5.48 -10.97 7.53
C GLU A 114 -4.27 -10.14 7.10
N PRO A 115 -3.28 -9.96 7.98
CA PRO A 115 -2.03 -9.30 7.62
C PRO A 115 -1.30 -10.07 6.51
N PHE A 116 -0.75 -9.34 5.54
CA PHE A 116 0.08 -9.86 4.47
C PHE A 116 1.41 -9.12 4.44
N GLY A 117 2.41 -9.68 5.11
CA GLY A 117 3.64 -8.97 5.41
C GLY A 117 3.46 -7.89 6.48
N ILE A 118 4.36 -6.90 6.48
CA ILE A 118 4.35 -5.79 7.46
C ILE A 118 3.59 -4.55 6.98
N ASP A 119 3.28 -4.48 5.70
CA ASP A 119 2.78 -3.28 5.03
C ASP A 119 1.44 -3.49 4.30
N GLU A 120 0.92 -4.70 4.30
CA GLU A 120 -0.32 -5.04 3.61
C GLU A 120 -1.28 -5.80 4.54
N SER A 121 -2.59 -5.65 4.31
CA SER A 121 -3.61 -6.38 5.05
C SER A 121 -4.89 -6.51 4.23
N TRP A 122 -5.54 -7.67 4.33
CA TRP A 122 -6.94 -7.83 3.93
C TRP A 122 -7.86 -7.57 5.12
N LEU A 123 -8.96 -6.90 4.86
CA LEU A 123 -10.01 -6.61 5.81
C LEU A 123 -11.34 -7.11 5.23
N ASP A 124 -11.97 -8.08 5.86
CA ASP A 124 -13.36 -8.40 5.55
C ASP A 124 -14.26 -7.48 6.37
N VAL A 125 -14.87 -6.53 5.70
CA VAL A 125 -15.76 -5.55 6.34
C VAL A 125 -17.23 -5.87 6.16
N THR A 126 -17.56 -7.04 5.62
CA THR A 126 -18.94 -7.45 5.31
C THR A 126 -19.88 -7.30 6.51
N ALA A 127 -19.45 -7.76 7.68
CA ALA A 127 -20.26 -7.66 8.91
C ALA A 127 -20.38 -6.21 9.42
N SER A 128 -19.44 -5.34 9.08
CA SER A 128 -19.39 -3.95 9.56
C SER A 128 -20.20 -2.98 8.69
N THR A 129 -20.60 -3.38 7.50
CA THR A 129 -21.29 -2.50 6.55
C THR A 129 -22.61 -1.95 7.07
N SER A 130 -23.33 -2.70 7.91
CA SER A 130 -24.61 -2.27 8.51
C SER A 130 -24.44 -1.09 9.49
N ILE A 131 -23.23 -0.91 10.06
CA ILE A 131 -22.93 0.11 11.07
C ILE A 131 -22.05 1.21 10.51
N LYS A 132 -21.01 0.83 9.76
CA LYS A 132 -19.98 1.75 9.25
C LYS A 132 -20.27 2.27 7.84
N GLY A 133 -21.18 1.65 7.10
CA GLY A 133 -21.46 1.92 5.70
C GLY A 133 -20.73 0.96 4.76
N ASP A 134 -20.88 1.18 3.46
CA ASP A 134 -20.29 0.31 2.43
C ASP A 134 -18.76 0.30 2.45
N GLY A 135 -18.16 -0.65 1.75
CA GLY A 135 -16.71 -0.81 1.71
C GLY A 135 -15.97 0.41 1.16
N MET A 136 -16.57 1.15 0.23
CA MET A 136 -15.98 2.38 -0.30
C MET A 136 -15.95 3.50 0.73
N LYS A 137 -17.00 3.63 1.56
CA LYS A 137 -17.03 4.59 2.66
C LYS A 137 -15.99 4.24 3.71
N ILE A 138 -15.94 2.98 4.12
CA ILE A 138 -14.94 2.47 5.08
C ILE A 138 -13.51 2.71 4.55
N ALA A 139 -13.25 2.41 3.27
CA ALA A 139 -11.95 2.62 2.66
C ALA A 139 -11.52 4.10 2.66
N LYS A 140 -12.45 5.02 2.36
CA LYS A 140 -12.19 6.47 2.42
C LYS A 140 -11.86 6.95 3.83
N GLU A 141 -12.59 6.45 4.82
CA GLU A 141 -12.36 6.78 6.22
C GLU A 141 -11.01 6.25 6.71
N ILE A 142 -10.69 4.98 6.44
CA ILE A 142 -9.37 4.39 6.75
C ILE A 142 -8.24 5.18 6.07
N SER A 143 -8.35 5.48 4.78
CA SER A 143 -7.35 6.27 4.05
C SER A 143 -7.13 7.65 4.69
N SER A 144 -8.22 8.32 5.07
CA SER A 144 -8.17 9.61 5.75
C SER A 144 -7.47 9.51 7.10
N ARG A 145 -7.85 8.55 7.93
CA ARG A 145 -7.25 8.35 9.26
C ARG A 145 -5.76 8.02 9.18
N ILE A 146 -5.37 7.08 8.30
CA ILE A 146 -3.96 6.76 8.09
C ILE A 146 -3.17 8.00 7.67
N LYS A 147 -3.75 8.83 6.80
CA LYS A 147 -3.11 10.06 6.34
C LYS A 147 -2.93 11.09 7.45
N TYR A 148 -3.95 11.34 8.25
CA TYR A 148 -3.92 12.38 9.28
C TYR A 148 -3.30 11.92 10.59
N GLU A 149 -3.56 10.69 11.03
CA GLU A 149 -3.06 10.17 12.31
C GLU A 149 -1.61 9.66 12.19
N LEU A 150 -1.27 8.99 11.08
CA LEU A 150 0.07 8.42 10.89
C LEU A 150 0.95 9.23 9.93
N GLY A 151 0.39 10.20 9.21
CA GLY A 151 1.12 11.02 8.24
C GLY A 151 1.63 10.26 7.03
N VAL A 152 0.97 9.15 6.65
CA VAL A 152 1.33 8.32 5.50
C VAL A 152 0.13 8.16 4.58
N THR A 153 0.37 7.78 3.34
CA THR A 153 -0.71 7.48 2.39
C THR A 153 -0.79 5.99 2.13
N VAL A 154 -1.97 5.56 1.73
CA VAL A 154 -2.27 4.17 1.44
C VAL A 154 -3.02 4.08 0.12
N SER A 155 -2.80 2.97 -0.59
CA SER A 155 -3.61 2.61 -1.76
C SER A 155 -4.50 1.46 -1.37
N ILE A 156 -5.81 1.60 -1.60
CA ILE A 156 -6.82 0.66 -1.14
C ILE A 156 -7.59 0.11 -2.34
N GLY A 157 -7.73 -1.20 -2.39
CA GLY A 157 -8.67 -1.87 -3.29
C GLY A 157 -9.90 -2.35 -2.54
N VAL A 158 -11.07 -2.12 -3.09
CA VAL A 158 -12.36 -2.59 -2.57
C VAL A 158 -12.97 -3.55 -3.56
N SER A 159 -13.33 -4.74 -3.11
CA SER A 159 -13.93 -5.74 -4.00
C SER A 159 -14.64 -6.84 -3.21
N TRP A 160 -15.34 -7.74 -3.93
CA TRP A 160 -16.04 -8.90 -3.37
C TRP A 160 -15.15 -10.11 -3.09
N ASN A 161 -13.84 -10.04 -3.42
CA ASN A 161 -12.86 -11.06 -3.10
C ASN A 161 -11.46 -10.47 -2.92
N LYS A 162 -10.58 -11.24 -2.28
CA LYS A 162 -9.20 -10.85 -1.97
C LYS A 162 -8.38 -10.50 -3.22
N ILE A 163 -8.52 -11.28 -4.30
CA ILE A 163 -7.72 -11.14 -5.52
C ILE A 163 -7.98 -9.77 -6.15
N PHE A 164 -9.24 -9.42 -6.39
CA PHE A 164 -9.59 -8.15 -6.98
C PHE A 164 -9.38 -6.96 -6.02
N ALA A 165 -9.52 -7.16 -4.70
CA ALA A 165 -9.15 -6.14 -3.73
C ALA A 165 -7.64 -5.83 -3.81
N LYS A 166 -6.78 -6.87 -3.86
CA LYS A 166 -5.32 -6.69 -4.05
C LYS A 166 -5.01 -5.99 -5.36
N LEU A 167 -5.58 -6.46 -6.46
CA LEU A 167 -5.39 -5.85 -7.78
C LEU A 167 -5.82 -4.37 -7.77
N GLY A 168 -6.95 -4.05 -7.15
CA GLY A 168 -7.46 -2.69 -7.00
C GLY A 168 -6.48 -1.77 -6.25
N SER A 169 -5.82 -2.28 -5.22
CA SER A 169 -4.83 -1.51 -4.46
C SER A 169 -3.59 -1.17 -5.30
N ASP A 170 -3.26 -2.00 -6.29
CA ASP A 170 -2.11 -1.79 -7.17
C ASP A 170 -2.45 -0.95 -8.42
N TYR A 171 -3.71 -0.90 -8.83
CA TYR A 171 -4.15 -0.37 -10.12
C TYR A 171 -3.88 1.14 -10.32
N LYS A 172 -4.12 1.96 -9.29
CA LYS A 172 -4.00 3.43 -9.38
C LYS A 172 -3.05 4.02 -8.34
N LYS A 173 -1.99 3.29 -7.94
CA LYS A 173 -1.01 3.83 -6.99
C LYS A 173 -0.40 5.14 -7.51
N PRO A 174 -0.08 6.10 -6.65
CA PRO A 174 -0.20 6.16 -5.19
C PRO A 174 -1.49 6.80 -4.67
N ASP A 175 -1.77 6.60 -3.36
CA ASP A 175 -2.79 7.35 -2.60
C ASP A 175 -4.18 7.31 -3.26
N ALA A 176 -4.58 6.13 -3.72
CA ALA A 176 -5.80 5.92 -4.46
C ALA A 176 -6.70 4.86 -3.80
N ILE A 177 -8.00 5.00 -4.02
CA ILE A 177 -8.99 3.98 -3.69
C ILE A 177 -9.60 3.51 -4.99
N THR A 178 -9.53 2.20 -5.24
CA THR A 178 -10.06 1.58 -6.46
C THR A 178 -11.09 0.52 -6.11
N GLU A 179 -12.27 0.62 -6.71
CA GLU A 179 -13.30 -0.40 -6.59
C GLU A 179 -13.33 -1.28 -7.84
N PHE A 180 -13.25 -2.58 -7.64
CA PHE A 180 -13.64 -3.58 -8.62
C PHE A 180 -14.94 -4.25 -8.19
N SER A 181 -16.03 -3.91 -8.86
CA SER A 181 -17.35 -4.52 -8.67
C SER A 181 -17.57 -5.68 -9.64
N LYS A 182 -18.61 -6.49 -9.41
CA LYS A 182 -19.04 -7.54 -10.35
C LYS A 182 -19.46 -6.97 -11.71
N ASP A 183 -19.84 -5.69 -11.76
CA ASP A 183 -20.32 -5.05 -12.97
C ASP A 183 -19.17 -4.47 -13.82
N ASN A 184 -18.09 -3.97 -13.18
CA ASN A 184 -17.03 -3.25 -13.87
C ASN A 184 -15.72 -4.03 -14.09
N TYR A 185 -15.52 -5.16 -13.38
CA TYR A 185 -14.20 -5.83 -13.36
C TYR A 185 -13.78 -6.34 -14.74
N LYS A 186 -14.71 -6.82 -15.58
CA LYS A 186 -14.38 -7.33 -16.93
C LYS A 186 -13.83 -6.22 -17.81
N ASP A 187 -14.44 -5.04 -17.75
CA ASP A 187 -14.05 -3.90 -18.59
C ASP A 187 -12.67 -3.35 -18.24
N ILE A 188 -12.20 -3.60 -17.01
CA ILE A 188 -10.93 -3.12 -16.51
C ILE A 188 -9.88 -4.24 -16.56
N VAL A 189 -10.16 -5.36 -15.89
CA VAL A 189 -9.18 -6.43 -15.65
C VAL A 189 -8.80 -7.15 -16.94
N TRP A 190 -9.76 -7.38 -17.85
CA TRP A 190 -9.50 -8.03 -19.13
C TRP A 190 -8.59 -7.23 -20.06
N LYS A 191 -8.41 -5.94 -19.80
CA LYS A 191 -7.52 -5.06 -20.56
C LYS A 191 -6.12 -4.95 -19.97
N LEU A 192 -5.90 -5.51 -18.77
CA LEU A 192 -4.59 -5.46 -18.12
C LEU A 192 -3.64 -6.49 -18.75
N PRO A 193 -2.35 -6.16 -18.83
CA PRO A 193 -1.31 -7.14 -19.15
C PRO A 193 -1.33 -8.29 -18.14
N VAL A 194 -1.07 -9.52 -18.59
CA VAL A 194 -1.05 -10.70 -17.71
C VAL A 194 -0.06 -10.52 -16.55
N GLY A 195 1.06 -9.85 -16.81
CA GLY A 195 2.06 -9.56 -15.77
C GLY A 195 1.56 -8.67 -14.61
N ASP A 196 0.51 -7.88 -14.84
CA ASP A 196 -0.09 -7.01 -13.83
C ASP A 196 -1.15 -7.76 -12.99
N LEU A 197 -1.55 -8.96 -13.42
CA LEU A 197 -2.50 -9.82 -12.70
C LEU A 197 -1.83 -10.78 -11.71
N LEU A 198 -0.53 -10.93 -11.79
CA LEU A 198 0.26 -11.79 -10.91
C LEU A 198 0.65 -11.03 -9.64
N MET A 199 0.26 -11.58 -8.52
CA MET A 199 0.57 -11.09 -7.17
C MET A 199 1.90 -11.62 -6.68
#